data_3e9bb7cb0304618a27a23f4d90aec2ce
#
_entry.id   3e9bb7cb0304618a27a23f4d90aec2ce
#
_cell.length_a   1.000
_cell.length_b   1.000
_cell.length_c   1.000
_cell.angle_alpha   90.00
_cell.angle_beta   90.00
_cell.angle_gamma   90.00
#
_symmetry.space_group_name_H-M   'P 1'
#
loop_
_entity.id
_entity.type
_entity.pdbx_description
1 polymer ?
#
loop_
_entity_poly.entity_id
_entity_poly.type
_entity_poly.pdbx_seq_one_letter_code
_entity_poly.pdbx_strand_id
1 'polypeptide(L)'
;MALLTALMILDSCSNTGNGELVGVRRKSKHFYQPDPYGMVFIPQGSFTMGTGDEDFNYSQLHQPKTVSIAAFYMDETEITNNEYREFVFWVRDSIARWMLYDNGITDPPYIRTETKRGEIIDPPVVNWREDVPWDSDDQAVRDALEDMYLPEHERYFRRKEVDTRKLFYEYY
;
A
#
# COMPACT_ATOMS: atom_id res chain seq x y z
N MET A 1 7.74 -64.10 27.17
CA MET A 1 6.72 -63.31 26.46
C MET A 1 6.37 -61.99 27.18
N ALA A 2 6.37 -61.92 28.49
CA ALA A 2 6.04 -60.69 29.24
C ALA A 2 7.09 -59.53 29.07
N LEU A 3 8.36 -59.87 28.81
CA LEU A 3 9.43 -58.88 28.62
C LEU A 3 9.37 -58.17 27.26
N LEU A 4 8.82 -58.85 26.22
CA LEU A 4 8.69 -58.31 24.88
C LEU A 4 7.52 -57.32 24.75
N THR A 5 6.48 -57.51 25.55
CA THR A 5 5.32 -56.62 25.62
C THR A 5 5.58 -55.34 26.40
N ALA A 6 6.51 -55.37 27.37
CA ALA A 6 6.94 -54.15 28.09
C ALA A 6 7.79 -53.18 27.23
N LEU A 7 8.49 -53.69 26.21
CA LEU A 7 9.32 -52.87 25.34
C LEU A 7 8.51 -52.07 24.30
N MET A 8 7.29 -52.50 23.99
CA MET A 8 6.41 -51.80 23.04
C MET A 8 5.64 -50.61 23.64
N ILE A 9 5.72 -50.43 24.96
CA ILE A 9 4.98 -49.35 25.64
C ILE A 9 5.83 -48.09 25.79
N LEU A 10 7.15 -48.18 25.54
CA LEU A 10 8.05 -47.05 25.70
C LEU A 10 8.22 -46.17 24.48
N ASP A 11 7.69 -46.57 23.31
CA ASP A 11 7.82 -45.79 22.07
C ASP A 11 6.72 -44.72 21.89
N SER A 12 5.84 -44.54 22.86
CA SER A 12 4.67 -43.65 22.76
C SER A 12 4.97 -42.17 23.11
N CYS A 13 6.20 -41.80 23.47
CA CYS A 13 6.50 -40.45 23.96
C CYS A 13 7.55 -39.66 23.15
N SER A 14 7.82 -40.02 21.90
CA SER A 14 8.82 -39.29 21.10
C SER A 14 8.23 -38.35 20.09
N ASN A 15 6.98 -37.95 20.23
CA ASN A 15 6.48 -36.84 19.42
C ASN A 15 6.61 -35.56 20.25
N THR A 16 7.80 -34.99 20.22
CA THR A 16 8.03 -33.60 20.64
C THR A 16 7.27 -32.67 19.72
N GLY A 17 5.96 -32.64 19.90
CA GLY A 17 5.14 -31.56 19.36
C GLY A 17 5.61 -30.25 20.02
N ASN A 18 6.16 -29.33 19.28
CA ASN A 18 6.60 -28.02 19.73
C ASN A 18 5.45 -27.13 20.22
N GLY A 19 4.27 -27.70 20.51
CA GLY A 19 3.09 -26.88 20.81
C GLY A 19 2.51 -26.13 19.60
N GLU A 20 3.03 -26.39 18.41
CA GLU A 20 2.48 -25.80 17.18
C GLU A 20 1.15 -26.48 16.83
N LEU A 21 0.14 -25.67 16.53
CA LEU A 21 -1.13 -26.12 15.98
C LEU A 21 -0.89 -27.02 14.75
N VAL A 22 -1.47 -28.25 14.82
CA VAL A 22 -1.38 -29.22 13.73
C VAL A 22 -1.95 -28.61 12.44
N GLY A 23 -1.11 -28.37 11.42
CA GLY A 23 -1.59 -27.89 10.13
C GLY A 23 -0.50 -27.55 9.14
N VAL A 24 0.51 -26.83 9.52
CA VAL A 24 1.58 -26.47 8.58
C VAL A 24 2.93 -26.70 9.25
N ARG A 25 3.63 -27.76 8.83
CA ARG A 25 5.06 -27.87 9.15
C ARG A 25 5.77 -26.69 8.50
N ARG A 26 6.09 -25.67 9.28
CA ARG A 26 7.09 -24.68 8.87
C ARG A 26 8.38 -25.43 8.55
N LYS A 27 8.66 -25.68 7.29
CA LYS A 27 10.01 -25.94 6.83
C LYS A 27 10.76 -24.64 7.07
N SER A 28 11.28 -24.52 8.27
CA SER A 28 11.79 -23.27 8.79
C SER A 28 13.05 -22.85 8.10
N LYS A 29 12.95 -21.83 7.34
CA LYS A 29 13.90 -20.75 7.49
C LYS A 29 13.12 -19.63 8.14
N HIS A 30 13.64 -19.03 9.20
CA HIS A 30 13.05 -17.84 9.76
C HIS A 30 12.76 -16.89 8.61
N PHE A 31 11.49 -16.55 8.40
CA PHE A 31 11.14 -15.54 7.43
C PHE A 31 11.69 -14.22 7.99
N TYR A 32 12.74 -13.73 7.36
CA TYR A 32 13.24 -12.40 7.62
C TYR A 32 12.63 -11.49 6.58
N GLN A 33 11.76 -10.60 7.01
CA GLN A 33 11.24 -9.56 6.14
C GLN A 33 12.39 -8.60 5.85
N PRO A 34 12.80 -8.42 4.58
CA PRO A 34 13.80 -7.42 4.24
C PRO A 34 13.28 -6.03 4.61
N ASP A 35 14.15 -5.18 5.10
CA ASP A 35 13.81 -3.79 5.37
C ASP A 35 13.33 -3.12 4.08
N PRO A 36 12.21 -2.37 4.10
CA PRO A 36 11.77 -1.61 2.95
C PRO A 36 12.85 -0.63 2.50
N TYR A 37 12.99 -0.44 1.20
CA TYR A 37 14.00 0.44 0.65
C TYR A 37 13.82 1.88 1.14
N GLY A 38 14.90 2.49 1.66
CA GLY A 38 14.89 3.87 2.18
C GLY A 38 14.25 4.04 3.55
N MET A 39 13.83 2.95 4.21
CA MET A 39 13.22 3.00 5.54
C MET A 39 14.15 2.46 6.62
N VAL A 40 14.01 3.01 7.81
CA VAL A 40 14.70 2.57 9.04
C VAL A 40 13.69 1.93 9.98
N PHE A 41 14.07 0.81 10.56
CA PHE A 41 13.26 0.14 11.58
C PHE A 41 13.33 0.90 12.90
N ILE A 42 12.18 1.33 13.41
CA ILE A 42 12.02 1.95 14.71
C ILE A 42 11.45 0.91 15.66
N PRO A 43 12.19 0.48 16.70
CA PRO A 43 11.69 -0.49 17.66
C PRO A 43 10.55 0.11 18.50
N GLN A 44 9.72 -0.76 19.05
CA GLN A 44 8.68 -0.34 19.97
C GLN A 44 9.27 0.43 21.16
N GLY A 45 8.58 1.46 21.60
CA GLY A 45 9.02 2.28 22.70
C GLY A 45 7.90 3.12 23.29
N SER A 46 8.25 3.90 24.29
CA SER A 46 7.36 4.90 24.87
C SER A 46 8.10 6.22 25.01
N PHE A 47 7.40 7.30 24.83
CA PHE A 47 7.91 8.65 25.04
C PHE A 47 6.85 9.53 25.70
N THR A 48 7.30 10.59 26.32
CA THR A 48 6.40 11.57 26.93
C THR A 48 6.18 12.72 25.94
N MET A 49 4.93 12.89 25.55
CA MET A 49 4.47 13.98 24.68
C MET A 49 3.81 15.06 25.51
N GLY A 50 4.12 16.29 25.24
CA GLY A 50 3.57 17.46 25.91
C GLY A 50 4.64 18.50 26.18
N THR A 51 4.24 19.57 26.83
CA THR A 51 5.10 20.71 27.19
C THR A 51 6.10 20.33 28.28
N GLY A 52 7.37 20.65 28.06
CA GLY A 52 8.43 20.51 29.05
C GLY A 52 8.53 21.73 29.95
N ASP A 53 9.41 21.62 30.96
CA ASP A 53 9.64 22.72 31.92
C ASP A 53 10.25 24.00 31.28
N GLU A 54 10.71 23.92 30.04
CA GLU A 54 11.34 25.03 29.31
C GLU A 54 10.36 25.84 28.45
N ASP A 55 9.10 25.41 28.33
CA ASP A 55 8.12 26.10 27.51
C ASP A 55 7.55 27.33 28.23
N PHE A 56 7.59 28.45 27.50
CA PHE A 56 7.11 29.75 28.00
C PHE A 56 5.60 29.78 28.20
N ASN A 57 5.17 30.48 29.23
CA ASN A 57 3.83 30.96 29.57
C ASN A 57 2.62 30.25 28.93
N TYR A 58 1.77 29.67 29.78
CA TYR A 58 0.54 28.93 29.49
C TYR A 58 0.69 27.45 29.10
N SER A 59 1.89 26.95 28.89
CA SER A 59 2.13 25.52 28.60
C SER A 59 1.82 24.60 29.78
N GLN A 60 1.87 25.15 31.01
CA GLN A 60 1.55 24.42 32.25
C GLN A 60 0.07 23.96 32.35
N LEU A 61 -0.79 24.41 31.45
CA LEU A 61 -2.18 23.96 31.36
C LEU A 61 -2.31 22.58 30.69
N HIS A 62 -1.29 22.12 29.98
CA HIS A 62 -1.28 20.83 29.28
C HIS A 62 -0.44 19.83 30.07
N GLN A 63 -1.09 18.80 30.58
CA GLN A 63 -0.39 17.71 31.24
C GLN A 63 0.39 16.84 30.25
N PRO A 64 1.66 16.52 30.54
CA PRO A 64 2.42 15.60 29.71
C PRO A 64 1.77 14.21 29.73
N LYS A 65 1.71 13.57 28.56
CA LYS A 65 1.13 12.25 28.37
C LYS A 65 2.17 11.27 27.85
N THR A 66 2.35 10.15 28.54
CA THR A 66 3.18 9.05 28.04
C THR A 66 2.41 8.26 26.98
N VAL A 67 2.99 8.14 25.79
CA VAL A 67 2.46 7.43 24.65
C VAL A 67 3.36 6.25 24.33
N SER A 68 2.78 5.07 24.18
CA SER A 68 3.49 3.86 23.72
C SER A 68 3.19 3.63 22.25
N ILE A 69 4.24 3.38 21.46
CA ILE A 69 4.14 3.15 20.01
C ILE A 69 4.67 1.76 19.71
N ALA A 70 3.96 1.01 18.88
CA ALA A 70 4.43 -0.26 18.35
C ALA A 70 5.62 -0.04 17.39
N ALA A 71 6.41 -1.07 17.14
CA ALA A 71 7.49 -1.02 16.16
C ALA A 71 6.95 -0.71 14.76
N PHE A 72 7.65 0.11 13.99
CA PHE A 72 7.27 0.51 12.62
C PHE A 72 8.50 0.85 11.80
N TYR A 73 8.31 0.94 10.48
CA TYR A 73 9.30 1.48 9.57
C TYR A 73 9.01 2.94 9.27
N MET A 74 10.02 3.74 9.16
CA MET A 74 9.92 5.17 8.84
C MET A 74 10.99 5.53 7.81
N ASP A 75 10.65 6.40 6.87
CA ASP A 75 11.63 6.92 5.91
C ASP A 75 12.77 7.62 6.65
N GLU A 76 14.01 7.39 6.21
CA GLU A 76 15.20 8.00 6.79
C GLU A 76 15.26 9.51 6.54
N THR A 77 14.68 9.94 5.43
CA THR A 77 14.66 11.33 4.98
C THR A 77 13.24 11.79 4.69
N GLU A 78 13.00 13.09 4.82
CA GLU A 78 11.73 13.70 4.42
C GLU A 78 11.50 13.54 2.91
N ILE A 79 10.24 13.27 2.53
CA ILE A 79 9.84 13.18 1.12
C ILE A 79 9.91 14.57 0.48
N THR A 80 10.63 14.67 -0.62
CA THR A 80 10.74 15.89 -1.40
C THR A 80 9.46 16.17 -2.22
N ASN A 81 9.25 17.43 -2.59
CA ASN A 81 8.14 17.81 -3.48
C ASN A 81 8.20 17.09 -4.84
N ASN A 82 9.37 16.69 -5.29
CA ASN A 82 9.53 15.96 -6.55
C ASN A 82 9.03 14.52 -6.42
N GLU A 83 9.40 13.83 -5.37
CA GLU A 83 8.94 12.47 -5.06
C GLU A 83 7.43 12.44 -4.83
N TYR A 84 6.90 13.42 -4.08
CA TYR A 84 5.45 13.55 -3.91
C TYR A 84 4.72 13.78 -5.24
N ARG A 85 5.31 14.56 -6.15
CA ARG A 85 4.75 14.78 -7.49
C ARG A 85 4.69 13.49 -8.31
N GLU A 86 5.70 12.65 -8.23
CA GLU A 86 5.69 11.34 -8.89
C GLU A 86 4.53 10.46 -8.39
N PHE A 87 4.30 10.46 -7.07
CA PHE A 87 3.15 9.78 -6.49
C PHE A 87 1.82 10.34 -7.01
N VAL A 88 1.66 11.66 -7.05
CA VAL A 88 0.45 12.31 -7.57
C VAL A 88 0.22 11.96 -9.05
N PHE A 89 1.27 11.93 -9.87
CA PHE A 89 1.16 11.50 -11.26
C PHE A 89 0.80 10.03 -11.40
N TRP A 90 1.35 9.19 -10.55
CA TRP A 90 0.99 7.78 -10.51
C TRP A 90 -0.49 7.57 -10.17
N VAL A 91 -1.02 8.28 -9.17
CA VAL A 91 -2.45 8.24 -8.82
C VAL A 91 -3.30 8.75 -9.98
N ARG A 92 -2.95 9.89 -10.56
CA ARG A 92 -3.64 10.48 -11.71
C ARG A 92 -3.72 9.49 -12.87
N ASP A 93 -2.60 8.90 -13.24
CA ASP A 93 -2.50 7.98 -14.37
C ASP A 93 -3.20 6.65 -14.08
N SER A 94 -3.27 6.23 -12.82
CA SER A 94 -4.06 5.07 -12.39
C SER A 94 -5.55 5.32 -12.61
N ILE A 95 -6.06 6.45 -12.11
CA ILE A 95 -7.47 6.84 -12.26
C ILE A 95 -7.84 6.98 -13.74
N ALA A 96 -6.98 7.65 -14.53
CA ALA A 96 -7.22 7.83 -15.95
C ALA A 96 -7.39 6.51 -16.70
N ARG A 97 -6.57 5.49 -16.39
CA ARG A 97 -6.68 4.17 -17.01
C ARG A 97 -7.99 3.47 -16.67
N TRP A 98 -8.45 3.60 -15.42
CA TRP A 98 -9.76 3.08 -15.04
C TRP A 98 -10.88 3.80 -15.78
N MET A 99 -10.82 5.13 -15.89
CA MET A 99 -11.84 5.91 -16.62
C MET A 99 -11.88 5.53 -18.10
N LEU A 100 -10.74 5.34 -18.75
CA LEU A 100 -10.69 4.88 -20.14
C LEU A 100 -11.32 3.50 -20.29
N TYR A 101 -11.00 2.59 -19.39
CA TYR A 101 -11.58 1.24 -19.39
C TYR A 101 -13.10 1.25 -19.18
N ASP A 102 -13.59 2.01 -18.19
CA ASP A 102 -15.02 2.11 -17.87
C ASP A 102 -15.83 2.75 -19.01
N ASN A 103 -15.21 3.64 -19.80
CA ASN A 103 -15.80 4.21 -21.01
C ASN A 103 -15.66 3.30 -22.25
N GLY A 104 -15.18 2.07 -22.08
CA GLY A 104 -15.09 1.08 -23.14
C GLY A 104 -13.90 1.24 -24.08
N ILE A 105 -12.92 2.08 -23.74
CA ILE A 105 -11.68 2.24 -24.49
C ILE A 105 -10.70 1.18 -24.01
N THR A 106 -10.70 0.05 -24.72
CA THR A 106 -9.93 -1.15 -24.35
C THR A 106 -8.74 -1.44 -25.28
N ASP A 107 -8.56 -0.63 -26.32
CA ASP A 107 -7.44 -0.71 -27.25
C ASP A 107 -6.70 0.64 -27.31
N PRO A 108 -5.48 0.73 -26.79
CA PRO A 108 -4.72 -0.32 -26.10
C PRO A 108 -5.31 -0.72 -24.73
N PRO A 109 -4.97 -1.92 -24.21
CA PRO A 109 -5.53 -2.42 -22.96
C PRO A 109 -4.93 -1.69 -21.74
N TYR A 110 -5.65 -0.72 -21.18
CA TYR A 110 -5.22 0.04 -20.00
C TYR A 110 -5.40 -0.73 -18.68
N ILE A 111 -6.32 -1.69 -18.68
CA ILE A 111 -6.59 -2.58 -17.54
C ILE A 111 -6.39 -4.02 -17.99
N ARG A 112 -5.70 -4.79 -17.17
CA ARG A 112 -5.46 -6.21 -17.42
C ARG A 112 -6.47 -7.02 -16.62
N THR A 113 -7.32 -7.74 -17.35
CA THR A 113 -8.31 -8.66 -16.79
C THR A 113 -7.87 -10.12 -16.91
N GLU A 114 -6.87 -10.39 -17.78
CA GLU A 114 -6.36 -11.74 -18.01
C GLU A 114 -4.83 -11.79 -17.97
N THR A 115 -4.32 -12.93 -17.55
CA THR A 115 -2.89 -13.24 -17.65
C THR A 115 -2.52 -13.64 -19.08
N LYS A 116 -1.22 -13.68 -19.40
CA LYS A 116 -0.73 -14.19 -20.69
C LYS A 116 -1.14 -15.65 -20.99
N ARG A 117 -1.60 -16.39 -19.97
CA ARG A 117 -2.05 -17.78 -20.08
C ARG A 117 -3.57 -17.91 -20.22
N GLY A 118 -4.31 -16.78 -20.26
CA GLY A 118 -5.78 -16.76 -20.31
C GLY A 118 -6.48 -16.99 -18.96
N GLU A 119 -5.75 -16.88 -17.86
CA GLU A 119 -6.35 -16.94 -16.52
C GLU A 119 -6.93 -15.57 -16.15
N ILE A 120 -8.12 -15.54 -15.56
CA ILE A 120 -8.76 -14.31 -15.13
C ILE A 120 -8.02 -13.74 -13.92
N ILE A 121 -7.75 -12.44 -13.96
CA ILE A 121 -7.17 -11.68 -12.86
C ILE A 121 -8.34 -11.00 -12.10
N ASP A 122 -8.53 -11.40 -10.86
CA ASP A 122 -9.56 -10.81 -9.99
C ASP A 122 -8.92 -10.38 -8.64
N PRO A 123 -8.93 -9.10 -8.29
CA PRO A 123 -9.42 -7.94 -9.07
C PRO A 123 -8.54 -7.60 -10.29
N PRO A 124 -9.11 -6.95 -11.33
CA PRO A 124 -8.36 -6.48 -12.48
C PRO A 124 -7.24 -5.52 -12.08
N VAL A 125 -6.15 -5.50 -12.84
CA VAL A 125 -4.94 -4.76 -12.49
C VAL A 125 -4.60 -3.73 -13.57
N VAL A 126 -4.15 -2.56 -13.15
CA VAL A 126 -3.69 -1.47 -14.04
C VAL A 126 -2.51 -1.93 -14.90
N ASN A 127 -2.59 -1.68 -16.19
CA ASN A 127 -1.51 -1.93 -17.15
C ASN A 127 -0.61 -0.70 -17.30
N TRP A 128 0.53 -0.72 -16.64
CA TRP A 128 1.51 0.37 -16.67
C TRP A 128 2.40 0.38 -17.91
N ARG A 129 2.22 -0.56 -18.84
CA ARG A 129 3.01 -0.61 -20.07
C ARG A 129 2.51 0.34 -21.14
N GLU A 130 1.21 0.64 -21.09
CA GLU A 130 0.55 1.55 -22.01
C GLU A 130 0.47 2.94 -21.37
N ASP A 131 0.92 3.94 -22.11
CA ASP A 131 0.85 5.34 -21.67
C ASP A 131 -0.55 5.89 -21.83
N VAL A 132 -0.96 6.75 -20.90
CA VAL A 132 -2.25 7.46 -21.01
C VAL A 132 -2.13 8.55 -22.09
N PRO A 133 -2.98 8.56 -23.11
CA PRO A 133 -2.89 9.50 -24.21
C PRO A 133 -3.53 10.85 -23.84
N TRP A 134 -2.85 11.63 -23.01
CA TRP A 134 -3.33 12.92 -22.52
C TRP A 134 -3.62 13.95 -23.63
N ASP A 135 -2.89 13.89 -24.73
CA ASP A 135 -3.01 14.80 -25.88
C ASP A 135 -3.61 14.09 -27.09
N SER A 136 -4.51 13.14 -26.87
CA SER A 136 -5.14 12.40 -27.96
C SER A 136 -6.02 13.28 -28.85
N ASP A 137 -5.96 13.04 -30.16
CA ASP A 137 -6.90 13.63 -31.13
C ASP A 137 -8.24 12.91 -31.17
N ASP A 138 -8.34 11.74 -30.57
CA ASP A 138 -9.58 10.97 -30.50
C ASP A 138 -10.57 11.63 -29.54
N GLN A 139 -11.79 11.91 -30.07
CA GLN A 139 -12.83 12.56 -29.31
C GLN A 139 -13.33 11.68 -28.15
N ALA A 140 -13.40 10.35 -28.35
CA ALA A 140 -13.86 9.43 -27.31
C ALA A 140 -12.91 9.43 -26.09
N VAL A 141 -11.60 9.46 -26.35
CA VAL A 141 -10.58 9.56 -25.31
C VAL A 141 -10.67 10.89 -24.55
N ARG A 142 -10.83 12.00 -25.30
CA ARG A 142 -10.98 13.33 -24.67
C ARG A 142 -12.20 13.43 -23.82
N ASP A 143 -13.32 12.90 -24.27
CA ASP A 143 -14.59 12.91 -23.53
C ASP A 143 -14.50 12.03 -22.27
N ALA A 144 -13.86 10.88 -22.39
CA ALA A 144 -13.62 9.99 -21.24
C ALA A 144 -12.77 10.63 -20.15
N LEU A 145 -11.74 11.42 -20.54
CA LEU A 145 -10.82 12.07 -19.60
C LEU A 145 -11.30 13.47 -19.17
N GLU A 146 -12.35 14.04 -19.79
CA GLU A 146 -12.82 15.41 -19.47
C GLU A 146 -13.22 15.51 -17.99
N ASP A 147 -13.79 14.47 -17.44
CA ASP A 147 -14.18 14.42 -16.03
C ASP A 147 -13.01 14.57 -15.05
N MET A 148 -11.78 14.31 -15.46
CA MET A 148 -10.61 14.51 -14.61
C MET A 148 -10.22 15.97 -14.45
N TYR A 149 -10.72 16.85 -15.28
CA TYR A 149 -10.34 18.25 -15.31
C TYR A 149 -11.33 19.14 -14.59
N LEU A 150 -10.85 20.28 -14.15
CA LEU A 150 -11.70 21.35 -13.62
C LEU A 150 -12.74 21.79 -14.65
N PRO A 151 -13.99 22.07 -14.23
CA PRO A 151 -14.98 22.64 -15.11
C PRO A 151 -14.54 24.01 -15.60
N GLU A 152 -14.97 24.43 -16.79
CA GLU A 152 -14.49 25.64 -17.46
C GLU A 152 -14.57 26.90 -16.60
N HIS A 153 -15.59 27.03 -15.78
CA HIS A 153 -15.82 28.21 -14.93
C HIS A 153 -14.86 28.29 -13.73
N GLU A 154 -14.19 27.18 -13.36
CA GLU A 154 -13.21 27.13 -12.28
C GLU A 154 -11.76 27.23 -12.80
N ARG A 155 -11.56 27.15 -14.13
CA ARG A 155 -10.21 27.15 -14.75
C ARG A 155 -9.57 28.53 -14.70
N TYR A 156 -8.32 28.56 -14.17
CA TYR A 156 -7.52 29.78 -14.20
C TYR A 156 -6.95 30.02 -15.60
N PHE A 157 -7.18 31.20 -16.16
CA PHE A 157 -6.80 31.54 -17.53
C PHE A 157 -7.19 30.50 -18.61
N ARG A 158 -8.33 29.84 -18.45
CA ARG A 158 -8.83 28.76 -19.34
C ARG A 158 -7.86 27.59 -19.53
N ARG A 159 -6.89 27.42 -18.63
CA ARG A 159 -5.99 26.28 -18.68
C ARG A 159 -6.72 25.03 -18.24
N LYS A 160 -6.50 23.95 -18.99
CA LYS A 160 -7.02 22.64 -18.63
C LYS A 160 -6.17 22.07 -17.49
N GLU A 161 -6.68 22.11 -16.29
CA GLU A 161 -6.00 21.66 -15.07
C GLU A 161 -6.75 20.49 -14.48
N VAL A 162 -6.01 19.52 -13.95
CA VAL A 162 -6.60 18.34 -13.29
C VAL A 162 -7.28 18.77 -11.99
N ASP A 163 -8.50 18.30 -11.76
CA ASP A 163 -9.21 18.52 -10.51
C ASP A 163 -8.63 17.64 -9.41
N THR A 164 -7.84 18.24 -8.53
CA THR A 164 -7.19 17.54 -7.43
C THR A 164 -8.17 16.89 -6.45
N ARG A 165 -9.42 17.37 -6.39
CA ARG A 165 -10.49 16.79 -5.56
C ARG A 165 -10.89 15.39 -6.02
N LYS A 166 -10.60 15.05 -7.29
CA LYS A 166 -10.88 13.74 -7.88
C LYS A 166 -9.70 12.76 -7.78
N LEU A 167 -8.53 13.25 -7.38
CA LEU A 167 -7.35 12.41 -7.15
C LEU A 167 -7.45 11.77 -5.77
N PHE A 168 -8.15 10.66 -5.71
CA PHE A 168 -8.39 9.93 -4.50
C PHE A 168 -7.71 8.56 -4.56
N TYR A 169 -6.90 8.24 -3.56
CA TYR A 169 -6.20 6.96 -3.45
C TYR A 169 -6.59 6.26 -2.15
N GLU A 170 -7.18 5.09 -2.28
CA GLU A 170 -7.49 4.19 -1.17
C GLU A 170 -6.66 2.92 -1.29
N TYR A 171 -6.16 2.44 -0.17
CA TYR A 171 -5.58 1.10 -0.08
C TYR A 171 -6.12 0.40 1.17
N TYR A 172 -6.23 -0.92 1.09
CA TYR A 172 -6.70 -1.78 2.17
C TYR A 172 -5.63 -2.76 2.58
#